data_b3c7c1d71d3fa29ca59a044c4fe93558
#
_entry.id   b3c7c1d71d3fa29ca59a044c4fe93558
#
_cell.length_a   1.000
_cell.length_b   1.000
_cell.length_c   1.000
_cell.angle_alpha   90.00
_cell.angle_beta   90.00
_cell.angle_gamma   90.00
#
_symmetry.space_group_name_H-M   'P 1'
#
loop_
_entity.id
_entity.type
_entity.pdbx_description
1 polymer ?
#
loop_
_entity_poly.entity_id
_entity_poly.type
_entity_poly.pdbx_seq_one_letter_code
_entity_poly.pdbx_strand_id
1 'polypeptide(L)'
;MKPYAIVEWNDTKSEAKGWLCVYNLVEHYSGGGVRMHPSVTKEEVIRLAKMMAYKYNAAGADDCGGMKAGIVYDSKAPDAYEVLKRFIQAIRPYVDLGLGIGADLGTKGPDFYKIFEELGMRVPATKTHCEDPVCIKGREQIPILVDAMIDGFTLNDAMTGYGVAFAADEAWRIRHREAGGARVVIQGFGCVGASCAAKMKQLGYTVIGIADAQNLAVCEDGLDVAELIAHKNQYGEMDPAYFPENYAVRPNTEWLDVDCDILIPAALEDVINAGNVDLLGDKLLVEGANIPVSAEADDILRKRNVDMVPDFIANVGAIRFFSRCRRCQIEFTAEGAIRDIEQGVRDNVRMLFAEKDETGRYIRDIAFERFEPTIQTDFEFTSNR
;
A
#
# COMPACT_ATOMS: atom_id res chain seq x y z
N MET A 1 9.09 18.56 -7.16
CA MET A 1 8.58 19.39 -6.04
C MET A 1 9.29 19.00 -4.75
N LYS A 2 9.51 19.94 -3.80
CA LYS A 2 10.11 19.66 -2.48
C LYS A 2 9.01 19.39 -1.45
N PRO A 3 9.25 18.58 -0.40
CA PRO A 3 8.32 18.43 0.70
C PRO A 3 7.98 19.77 1.35
N TYR A 4 6.74 19.90 1.84
CA TYR A 4 6.30 21.08 2.59
C TYR A 4 7.09 21.25 3.91
N ALA A 5 7.26 20.15 4.67
CA ALA A 5 8.02 20.17 5.91
C ALA A 5 8.68 18.81 6.19
N ILE A 6 9.85 18.87 6.84
CA ILE A 6 10.52 17.69 7.39
C ILE A 6 10.90 18.00 8.82
N VAL A 7 10.48 17.13 9.76
CA VAL A 7 10.87 17.15 11.15
C VAL A 7 11.84 15.99 11.38
N GLU A 8 12.99 16.28 11.98
CA GLU A 8 13.98 15.26 12.36
C GLU A 8 13.93 15.06 13.88
N TRP A 9 13.96 13.83 14.31
CA TRP A 9 13.89 13.41 15.70
C TRP A 9 15.05 12.49 16.05
N ASN A 10 15.63 12.71 17.23
CA ASN A 10 16.62 11.84 17.84
C ASN A 10 16.09 11.41 19.20
N ASP A 11 16.08 10.12 19.48
CA ASP A 11 15.65 9.60 20.78
C ASP A 11 16.66 9.96 21.87
N THR A 12 16.15 10.27 23.05
CA THR A 12 16.99 10.61 24.21
C THR A 12 17.33 9.39 25.09
N LYS A 13 16.76 8.22 24.78
CA LYS A 13 16.91 7.00 25.60
C LYS A 13 17.47 5.80 24.82
N SER A 14 17.60 5.91 23.51
CA SER A 14 18.17 4.89 22.64
C SER A 14 18.89 5.56 21.46
N GLU A 15 19.52 4.76 20.60
CA GLU A 15 20.14 5.21 19.36
C GLU A 15 19.12 5.47 18.23
N ALA A 16 17.83 5.36 18.52
CA ALA A 16 16.78 5.57 17.53
C ALA A 16 16.77 7.03 17.05
N LYS A 17 16.57 7.19 15.74
CA LYS A 17 16.32 8.46 15.08
C LYS A 17 15.22 8.32 14.07
N GLY A 18 14.57 9.40 13.68
CA GLY A 18 13.48 9.32 12.72
C GLY A 18 13.14 10.65 12.10
N TRP A 19 12.24 10.58 11.12
CA TRP A 19 11.75 11.73 10.37
C TRP A 19 10.24 11.66 10.22
N LEU A 20 9.60 12.82 10.30
CA LEU A 20 8.26 13.07 9.82
C LEU A 20 8.38 13.95 8.58
N CYS A 21 7.95 13.46 7.43
CA CYS A 21 7.90 14.21 6.18
C CYS A 21 6.45 14.49 5.80
N VAL A 22 6.07 15.76 5.78
CA VAL A 22 4.82 16.25 5.20
C VAL A 22 5.12 16.67 3.77
N TYR A 23 4.60 15.94 2.77
CA TYR A 23 4.85 16.27 1.37
C TYR A 23 3.99 17.45 0.91
N ASN A 24 2.69 17.37 1.18
CA ASN A 24 1.74 18.46 0.97
C ASN A 24 0.63 18.42 2.04
N LEU A 25 -0.06 19.53 2.16
CA LEU A 25 -1.26 19.65 3.00
C LEU A 25 -2.45 19.97 2.09
N VAL A 26 -3.61 19.44 2.44
CA VAL A 26 -4.90 19.81 1.87
C VAL A 26 -5.82 20.18 3.02
N GLU A 27 -6.35 21.39 3.04
CA GLU A 27 -7.18 21.90 4.15
C GLU A 27 -6.52 21.68 5.55
N HIS A 28 -5.21 21.84 5.65
CA HIS A 28 -4.39 21.56 6.85
C HIS A 28 -4.22 20.08 7.21
N TYR A 29 -4.74 19.15 6.39
CA TYR A 29 -4.67 17.72 6.66
C TYR A 29 -3.63 17.03 5.77
N SER A 30 -2.98 16.03 6.34
CA SER A 30 -2.09 15.11 5.64
C SER A 30 -2.07 13.79 6.38
N GLY A 31 -1.88 12.69 5.66
CA GLY A 31 -1.91 11.36 6.27
C GLY A 31 -0.86 10.41 5.70
N GLY A 32 -0.48 9.43 6.52
CA GLY A 32 0.46 8.38 6.13
C GLY A 32 0.86 7.48 7.30
N GLY A 33 1.62 6.43 6.99
CA GLY A 33 2.09 5.46 7.98
C GLY A 33 3.42 5.85 8.63
N VAL A 34 3.69 5.27 9.80
CA VAL A 34 4.96 5.34 10.51
C VAL A 34 5.69 4.00 10.32
N ARG A 35 6.80 4.01 9.59
CA ARG A 35 7.65 2.84 9.36
C ARG A 35 8.71 2.73 10.46
N MET A 36 9.03 1.50 10.91
CA MET A 36 10.15 1.26 11.83
C MET A 36 10.98 0.09 11.32
N HIS A 37 12.20 0.38 10.86
CA HIS A 37 13.14 -0.62 10.37
C HIS A 37 14.57 -0.07 10.46
N PRO A 38 15.62 -0.90 10.72
CA PRO A 38 17.00 -0.44 10.80
C PRO A 38 17.55 0.23 9.54
N SER A 39 17.01 -0.10 8.36
CA SER A 39 17.45 0.44 7.07
C SER A 39 16.76 1.73 6.63
N VAL A 40 15.79 2.24 7.40
CA VAL A 40 15.05 3.45 7.01
C VAL A 40 15.99 4.62 6.78
N THR A 41 15.81 5.32 5.66
CA THR A 41 16.53 6.53 5.33
C THR A 41 15.59 7.73 5.20
N LYS A 42 16.16 8.94 5.33
CA LYS A 42 15.41 10.19 5.14
C LYS A 42 14.85 10.28 3.71
N GLU A 43 15.66 9.90 2.74
CA GLU A 43 15.32 9.89 1.32
C GLU A 43 14.15 8.95 1.03
N GLU A 44 14.14 7.77 1.65
CA GLU A 44 13.04 6.81 1.56
C GLU A 44 11.74 7.40 2.14
N VAL A 45 11.80 8.02 3.33
CA VAL A 45 10.64 8.68 3.95
C VAL A 45 10.07 9.78 3.05
N ILE A 46 10.94 10.58 2.41
CA ILE A 46 10.52 11.62 1.46
C ILE A 46 9.85 11.00 0.21
N ARG A 47 10.44 9.94 -0.37
CA ARG A 47 9.85 9.22 -1.52
C ARG A 47 8.47 8.69 -1.19
N LEU A 48 8.34 8.02 -0.04
CA LEU A 48 7.07 7.46 0.43
C LEU A 48 6.02 8.55 0.72
N ALA A 49 6.41 9.67 1.33
CA ALA A 49 5.52 10.81 1.58
C ALA A 49 4.98 11.40 0.26
N LYS A 50 5.84 11.50 -0.77
CA LYS A 50 5.44 11.90 -2.11
C LYS A 50 4.39 10.93 -2.68
N MET A 51 4.68 9.62 -2.62
CA MET A 51 3.74 8.61 -3.14
C MET A 51 2.41 8.61 -2.40
N MET A 52 2.40 8.88 -1.08
CA MET A 52 1.15 9.05 -0.35
C MET A 52 0.28 10.18 -0.91
N ALA A 53 0.87 11.31 -1.31
CA ALA A 53 0.11 12.43 -1.89
C ALA A 53 -0.57 12.02 -3.22
N TYR A 54 0.15 11.34 -4.11
CA TYR A 54 -0.43 10.79 -5.34
C TYR A 54 -1.51 9.74 -5.06
N LYS A 55 -1.26 8.89 -4.05
CA LYS A 55 -2.19 7.83 -3.65
C LYS A 55 -3.52 8.39 -3.12
N TYR A 56 -3.49 9.48 -2.35
CA TYR A 56 -4.72 10.15 -1.91
C TYR A 56 -5.53 10.65 -3.10
N ASN A 57 -4.91 11.29 -4.09
CA ASN A 57 -5.60 11.73 -5.30
C ASN A 57 -6.17 10.56 -6.10
N ALA A 58 -5.38 9.50 -6.31
CA ALA A 58 -5.81 8.29 -7.03
C ALA A 58 -6.95 7.55 -6.31
N ALA A 59 -7.00 7.63 -4.98
CA ALA A 59 -8.09 7.09 -4.18
C ALA A 59 -9.38 7.93 -4.22
N GLY A 60 -9.35 9.12 -4.83
CA GLY A 60 -10.45 10.10 -4.75
C GLY A 60 -10.60 10.70 -3.36
N ALA A 61 -9.50 10.77 -2.61
CA ALA A 61 -9.39 11.36 -1.28
C ALA A 61 -8.72 12.74 -1.38
N ASP A 62 -9.35 13.63 -2.13
CA ASP A 62 -8.90 14.98 -2.46
C ASP A 62 -8.91 15.96 -1.28
N ASP A 63 -9.26 15.49 -0.10
CA ASP A 63 -9.33 16.23 1.16
C ASP A 63 -8.15 15.96 2.10
N CYS A 64 -7.10 15.27 1.62
CA CYS A 64 -5.96 14.90 2.44
C CYS A 64 -4.67 14.91 1.63
N GLY A 65 -3.63 15.56 2.15
CA GLY A 65 -2.29 15.52 1.59
C GLY A 65 -1.52 14.27 2.01
N GLY A 66 -0.32 14.09 1.43
CA GLY A 66 0.55 12.96 1.70
C GLY A 66 1.63 13.28 2.74
N MET A 67 1.81 12.38 3.70
CA MET A 67 2.92 12.38 4.63
C MET A 67 3.47 10.96 4.82
N LYS A 68 4.64 10.86 5.40
CA LYS A 68 5.23 9.61 5.88
C LYS A 68 6.11 9.90 7.07
N ALA A 69 6.20 8.93 7.98
CA ALA A 69 7.21 8.95 9.03
C ALA A 69 8.05 7.66 8.99
N GLY A 70 9.28 7.76 9.46
CA GLY A 70 10.19 6.62 9.53
C GLY A 70 11.08 6.70 10.75
N ILE A 71 11.32 5.56 11.38
CA ILE A 71 12.17 5.40 12.57
C ILE A 71 13.23 4.36 12.24
N VAL A 72 14.50 4.75 12.38
CA VAL A 72 15.64 3.83 12.27
C VAL A 72 15.77 3.10 13.60
N TYR A 73 15.15 1.92 13.69
CA TYR A 73 15.21 1.05 14.86
C TYR A 73 14.74 -0.37 14.50
N ASP A 74 15.21 -1.36 15.26
CA ASP A 74 14.72 -2.73 15.10
C ASP A 74 13.30 -2.87 15.69
N SER A 75 12.32 -3.07 14.84
CA SER A 75 10.92 -3.25 15.24
C SER A 75 10.66 -4.51 16.07
N LYS A 76 11.61 -5.44 16.11
CA LYS A 76 11.56 -6.68 16.93
C LYS A 76 12.26 -6.51 18.28
N ALA A 77 12.91 -5.36 18.55
CA ALA A 77 13.56 -5.08 19.82
C ALA A 77 12.52 -5.04 20.97
N PRO A 78 12.88 -5.49 22.18
CA PRO A 78 11.97 -5.53 23.32
C PRO A 78 11.37 -4.18 23.71
N ASP A 79 12.05 -3.08 23.41
CA ASP A 79 11.66 -1.70 23.70
C ASP A 79 11.15 -0.91 22.46
N ALA A 80 10.93 -1.59 21.33
CA ALA A 80 10.44 -0.95 20.09
C ALA A 80 9.12 -0.17 20.29
N TYR A 81 8.22 -0.70 21.12
CA TYR A 81 6.99 -0.01 21.50
C TYR A 81 7.25 1.34 22.19
N GLU A 82 8.19 1.35 23.14
CA GLU A 82 8.53 2.58 23.87
C GLU A 82 9.25 3.61 22.97
N VAL A 83 10.05 3.15 21.99
CA VAL A 83 10.65 4.01 20.97
C VAL A 83 9.56 4.64 20.11
N LEU A 84 8.61 3.85 19.60
CA LEU A 84 7.47 4.34 18.83
C LEU A 84 6.65 5.38 19.62
N LYS A 85 6.39 5.09 20.89
CA LYS A 85 5.66 6.00 21.79
C LYS A 85 6.37 7.35 21.96
N ARG A 86 7.68 7.34 22.19
CA ARG A 86 8.48 8.59 22.32
C ARG A 86 8.52 9.37 21.02
N PHE A 87 8.60 8.68 19.87
CA PHE A 87 8.50 9.34 18.57
C PHE A 87 7.14 10.01 18.40
N ILE A 88 6.03 9.29 18.64
CA ILE A 88 4.67 9.84 18.54
C ILE A 88 4.50 11.03 19.50
N GLN A 89 5.01 10.94 20.70
CA GLN A 89 5.00 12.04 21.67
C GLN A 89 5.76 13.29 21.14
N ALA A 90 6.88 13.09 20.46
CA ALA A 90 7.68 14.19 19.90
C ALA A 90 6.97 14.89 18.73
N ILE A 91 6.25 14.12 17.89
CA ILE A 91 5.50 14.67 16.75
C ILE A 91 4.06 15.06 17.10
N ARG A 92 3.64 14.90 18.36
CA ARG A 92 2.29 15.20 18.84
C ARG A 92 1.75 16.55 18.38
N PRO A 93 2.51 17.69 18.43
CA PRO A 93 2.00 18.99 17.97
C PRO A 93 1.48 18.97 16.54
N TYR A 94 2.08 18.19 15.67
CA TYR A 94 1.66 18.04 14.27
C TYR A 94 0.42 17.15 14.14
N VAL A 95 0.36 16.06 14.92
CA VAL A 95 -0.82 15.18 14.98
C VAL A 95 -2.03 15.91 15.51
N ASP A 96 -1.87 16.70 16.58
CA ASP A 96 -2.93 17.51 17.17
C ASP A 96 -3.42 18.61 16.20
N LEU A 97 -2.62 19.04 15.22
CA LEU A 97 -3.01 19.97 14.16
C LEU A 97 -3.71 19.32 12.96
N GLY A 98 -3.83 17.98 12.93
CA GLY A 98 -4.58 17.30 11.88
C GLY A 98 -3.79 16.30 11.02
N LEU A 99 -2.52 16.00 11.37
CA LEU A 99 -1.80 14.94 10.68
C LEU A 99 -2.31 13.56 11.14
N GLY A 100 -2.81 12.75 10.20
CA GLY A 100 -3.22 11.37 10.44
C GLY A 100 -2.05 10.42 10.33
N ILE A 101 -1.74 9.71 11.41
CA ILE A 101 -0.70 8.68 11.42
C ILE A 101 -1.31 7.29 11.65
N GLY A 102 -0.70 6.27 11.05
CA GLY A 102 -1.12 4.88 11.19
C GLY A 102 0.06 3.93 11.08
N ALA A 103 -0.23 2.63 11.08
CA ALA A 103 0.78 1.60 10.94
C ALA A 103 1.37 1.55 9.52
N ASP A 104 2.61 1.09 9.43
CA ASP A 104 3.34 0.72 8.22
C ASP A 104 4.33 -0.41 8.56
N LEU A 105 5.28 -0.70 7.68
CA LEU A 105 6.29 -1.74 7.92
C LEU A 105 6.94 -1.59 9.32
N GLY A 106 6.94 -2.69 10.08
CA GLY A 106 7.54 -2.75 11.41
C GLY A 106 6.72 -2.13 12.54
N THR A 107 5.53 -1.59 12.27
CA THR A 107 4.60 -1.08 13.30
C THR A 107 3.22 -1.74 13.19
N LYS A 108 2.42 -1.69 14.24
CA LYS A 108 1.11 -2.37 14.31
C LYS A 108 0.00 -1.40 14.67
N GLY A 109 -1.16 -1.52 14.02
CA GLY A 109 -2.33 -0.68 14.27
C GLY A 109 -2.74 -0.59 15.74
N PRO A 110 -2.87 -1.71 16.48
CA PRO A 110 -3.23 -1.69 17.90
C PRO A 110 -2.28 -0.88 18.79
N ASP A 111 -0.98 -0.82 18.45
CA ASP A 111 -0.01 -0.05 19.22
C ASP A 111 -0.30 1.46 19.16
N PHE A 112 -0.77 1.95 18.01
CA PHE A 112 -1.15 3.37 17.87
C PHE A 112 -2.33 3.73 18.77
N TYR A 113 -3.39 2.90 18.78
CA TYR A 113 -4.55 3.14 19.65
C TYR A 113 -4.15 3.18 21.13
N LYS A 114 -3.32 2.22 21.56
CA LYS A 114 -2.81 2.15 22.93
C LYS A 114 -1.94 3.35 23.27
N ILE A 115 -1.00 3.74 22.39
CA ILE A 115 -0.14 4.93 22.59
C ILE A 115 -0.97 6.20 22.67
N PHE A 116 -1.98 6.36 21.81
CA PHE A 116 -2.86 7.53 21.82
C PHE A 116 -3.65 7.62 23.14
N GLU A 117 -4.17 6.50 23.64
CA GLU A 117 -4.82 6.43 24.95
C GLU A 117 -3.85 6.82 26.09
N GLU A 118 -2.66 6.22 26.13
CA GLU A 118 -1.64 6.49 27.14
C GLU A 118 -1.15 7.94 27.14
N LEU A 119 -1.13 8.59 25.98
CA LEU A 119 -0.72 9.99 25.83
C LEU A 119 -1.89 10.98 25.94
N GLY A 120 -3.13 10.50 26.14
CA GLY A 120 -4.32 11.34 26.16
C GLY A 120 -4.55 12.08 24.84
N MET A 121 -4.20 11.44 23.71
CA MET A 121 -4.38 11.96 22.37
C MET A 121 -5.73 11.48 21.77
N ARG A 122 -6.22 12.18 20.75
CA ARG A 122 -7.38 11.71 19.99
C ARG A 122 -6.98 10.56 19.07
N VAL A 123 -7.99 9.80 18.58
CA VAL A 123 -7.76 8.66 17.67
C VAL A 123 -6.92 9.05 16.45
N PRO A 124 -5.95 8.21 16.02
CA PRO A 124 -5.00 8.53 14.96
C PRO A 124 -5.60 8.49 13.55
N ALA A 125 -6.73 9.13 13.34
CA ALA A 125 -7.38 9.23 12.02
C ALA A 125 -7.26 10.64 11.46
N THR A 126 -7.01 10.75 10.16
CA THR A 126 -7.02 12.04 9.46
C THR A 126 -8.34 12.78 9.72
N LYS A 127 -8.25 14.10 9.91
CA LYS A 127 -9.42 14.95 10.26
C LYS A 127 -10.08 14.57 11.61
N THR A 128 -9.28 14.13 12.59
CA THR A 128 -9.79 13.82 13.95
C THR A 128 -10.49 15.00 14.62
N HIS A 129 -10.15 16.21 14.20
CA HIS A 129 -10.76 17.46 14.71
C HIS A 129 -11.97 17.94 13.89
N CYS A 130 -12.34 17.22 12.81
CA CYS A 130 -13.52 17.56 12.02
C CYS A 130 -14.78 17.34 12.86
N GLU A 131 -15.54 18.41 13.09
CA GLU A 131 -16.80 18.41 13.85
C GLU A 131 -18.03 18.20 12.95
N ASP A 132 -17.84 18.02 11.63
CA ASP A 132 -18.91 17.71 10.70
C ASP A 132 -19.61 16.40 11.12
N PRO A 133 -20.95 16.41 11.31
CA PRO A 133 -21.71 15.22 11.68
C PRO A 133 -21.51 14.03 10.73
N VAL A 134 -21.29 14.29 9.43
CA VAL A 134 -20.99 13.25 8.43
C VAL A 134 -19.66 12.60 8.74
N CYS A 135 -18.61 13.38 8.97
CA CYS A 135 -17.29 12.87 9.35
C CYS A 135 -17.32 12.08 10.67
N ILE A 136 -18.09 12.55 11.66
CA ILE A 136 -18.24 11.86 12.95
C ILE A 136 -18.87 10.49 12.72
N LYS A 137 -20.01 10.45 12.04
CA LYS A 137 -20.72 9.21 11.71
C LYS A 137 -19.83 8.22 10.94
N GLY A 138 -19.15 8.68 9.91
CA GLY A 138 -18.26 7.83 9.12
C GLY A 138 -17.09 7.27 9.93
N ARG A 139 -16.49 8.07 10.81
CA ARG A 139 -15.40 7.61 11.70
C ARG A 139 -15.85 6.54 12.69
N GLU A 140 -17.06 6.61 13.20
CA GLU A 140 -17.63 5.61 14.10
C GLU A 140 -17.78 4.24 13.44
N GLN A 141 -17.95 4.20 12.11
CA GLN A 141 -18.08 2.96 11.36
C GLN A 141 -16.72 2.28 11.07
N ILE A 142 -15.62 3.03 11.03
CA ILE A 142 -14.29 2.51 10.66
C ILE A 142 -13.85 1.35 11.56
N PRO A 143 -13.86 1.46 12.91
CA PRO A 143 -13.43 0.35 13.77
C PRO A 143 -14.27 -0.92 13.60
N ILE A 144 -15.55 -0.77 13.28
CA ILE A 144 -16.47 -1.90 13.08
C ILE A 144 -16.18 -2.58 11.75
N LEU A 145 -15.97 -1.78 10.70
CA LEU A 145 -15.78 -2.31 9.35
C LEU A 145 -14.40 -2.92 9.13
N VAL A 146 -13.34 -2.39 9.74
CA VAL A 146 -11.98 -2.95 9.56
C VAL A 146 -11.89 -4.39 10.08
N ASP A 147 -12.68 -4.75 11.08
CA ASP A 147 -12.76 -6.09 11.66
C ASP A 147 -13.83 -6.97 11.01
N ALA A 148 -14.66 -6.41 10.10
CA ALA A 148 -15.67 -7.19 9.39
C ALA A 148 -15.02 -8.22 8.46
N MET A 149 -15.58 -9.43 8.44
CA MET A 149 -15.04 -10.54 7.65
C MET A 149 -15.54 -10.51 6.21
N ILE A 150 -14.64 -10.80 5.27
CA ILE A 150 -14.94 -11.00 3.86
C ILE A 150 -14.02 -12.08 3.27
N ASP A 151 -14.57 -13.11 2.67
CA ASP A 151 -13.84 -14.21 2.03
C ASP A 151 -12.74 -14.85 2.92
N GLY A 152 -12.93 -14.87 4.24
CA GLY A 152 -11.97 -15.41 5.20
C GLY A 152 -10.89 -14.44 5.71
N PHE A 153 -10.90 -13.19 5.25
CA PHE A 153 -10.03 -12.11 5.74
C PHE A 153 -10.84 -11.09 6.54
N THR A 154 -10.17 -10.35 7.42
CA THR A 154 -10.73 -9.06 7.87
C THR A 154 -10.73 -8.08 6.70
N LEU A 155 -11.65 -7.13 6.69
CA LEU A 155 -11.64 -6.08 5.66
C LEU A 155 -10.29 -5.35 5.63
N ASN A 156 -9.69 -5.11 6.81
CA ASN A 156 -8.37 -4.49 6.93
C ASN A 156 -7.29 -5.24 6.13
N ASP A 157 -7.30 -6.56 6.19
CA ASP A 157 -6.31 -7.40 5.52
C ASP A 157 -6.62 -7.61 4.03
N ALA A 158 -7.91 -7.52 3.65
CA ALA A 158 -8.36 -7.74 2.28
C ALA A 158 -8.21 -6.51 1.37
N MET A 159 -8.56 -5.32 1.86
CA MET A 159 -8.86 -4.16 1.02
C MET A 159 -7.71 -3.73 0.08
N THR A 160 -6.46 -3.83 0.52
CA THR A 160 -5.31 -3.44 -0.32
C THR A 160 -5.01 -4.52 -1.35
N GLY A 161 -4.92 -5.80 -0.96
CA GLY A 161 -4.62 -6.89 -1.89
C GLY A 161 -5.74 -7.11 -2.90
N TYR A 162 -7.00 -6.90 -2.51
CA TYR A 162 -8.13 -6.94 -3.45
C TYR A 162 -8.04 -5.81 -4.47
N GLY A 163 -7.64 -4.59 -4.05
CA GLY A 163 -7.37 -3.49 -4.97
C GLY A 163 -6.32 -3.86 -6.02
N VAL A 164 -5.22 -4.49 -5.60
CA VAL A 164 -4.15 -4.97 -6.51
C VAL A 164 -4.69 -6.03 -7.48
N ALA A 165 -5.49 -6.97 -6.99
CA ALA A 165 -6.09 -8.00 -7.84
C ALA A 165 -7.07 -7.40 -8.87
N PHE A 166 -7.90 -6.43 -8.50
CA PHE A 166 -8.78 -5.73 -9.42
C PHE A 166 -8.01 -4.91 -10.46
N ALA A 167 -6.89 -4.32 -10.07
CA ALA A 167 -6.01 -3.61 -11.01
C ALA A 167 -5.39 -4.57 -12.03
N ALA A 168 -4.94 -5.74 -11.59
CA ALA A 168 -4.37 -6.78 -12.45
C ALA A 168 -5.43 -7.34 -13.42
N ASP A 169 -6.61 -7.68 -12.91
CA ASP A 169 -7.74 -8.18 -13.72
C ASP A 169 -8.17 -7.15 -14.78
N GLU A 170 -8.31 -5.89 -14.41
CA GLU A 170 -8.74 -4.87 -15.37
C GLU A 170 -7.69 -4.63 -16.45
N ALA A 171 -6.41 -4.52 -16.09
CA ALA A 171 -5.33 -4.34 -17.05
C ALA A 171 -5.22 -5.53 -18.01
N TRP A 172 -5.35 -6.75 -17.49
CA TRP A 172 -5.36 -7.96 -18.31
C TRP A 172 -6.54 -7.98 -19.29
N ARG A 173 -7.76 -7.69 -18.83
CA ARG A 173 -8.97 -7.62 -19.67
C ARG A 173 -8.84 -6.60 -20.81
N ILE A 174 -8.23 -5.44 -20.54
CA ILE A 174 -8.02 -4.42 -21.55
C ILE A 174 -7.09 -4.94 -22.65
N ARG A 175 -6.01 -5.65 -22.29
CA ARG A 175 -5.00 -6.15 -23.25
C ARG A 175 -5.44 -7.39 -24.01
N HIS A 176 -6.10 -8.32 -23.35
CA HIS A 176 -6.43 -9.64 -23.89
C HIS A 176 -7.91 -9.81 -24.24
N ARG A 177 -8.79 -8.87 -23.88
CA ARG A 177 -10.25 -8.89 -24.09
C ARG A 177 -10.94 -10.10 -23.44
N GLU A 178 -10.33 -10.68 -22.44
CA GLU A 178 -10.84 -11.83 -21.68
C GLU A 178 -10.54 -11.66 -20.20
N ALA A 179 -11.27 -12.38 -19.36
CA ALA A 179 -11.07 -12.41 -17.92
C ALA A 179 -10.47 -13.75 -17.49
N GLY A 180 -9.57 -13.73 -16.52
CA GLY A 180 -8.96 -14.95 -16.00
C GLY A 180 -7.98 -15.60 -16.95
N GLY A 181 -7.65 -16.87 -16.66
CA GLY A 181 -6.82 -17.71 -17.51
C GLY A 181 -5.32 -17.46 -17.47
N ALA A 182 -4.86 -16.27 -17.11
CA ALA A 182 -3.44 -15.94 -17.05
C ALA A 182 -2.74 -16.56 -15.85
N ARG A 183 -1.45 -16.81 -16.02
CA ARG A 183 -0.53 -17.32 -14.98
C ARG A 183 0.05 -16.15 -14.20
N VAL A 184 -0.05 -16.21 -12.87
CA VAL A 184 0.30 -15.10 -11.97
C VAL A 184 1.40 -15.54 -11.03
N VAL A 185 2.41 -14.67 -10.86
CA VAL A 185 3.44 -14.79 -9.82
C VAL A 185 3.34 -13.59 -8.87
N ILE A 186 3.38 -13.86 -7.56
CA ILE A 186 3.28 -12.86 -6.52
C ILE A 186 4.53 -12.92 -5.64
N GLN A 187 5.21 -11.79 -5.47
CA GLN A 187 6.33 -11.67 -4.54
C GLN A 187 5.86 -10.99 -3.25
N GLY A 188 6.01 -11.71 -2.14
CA GLY A 188 5.47 -11.33 -0.83
C GLY A 188 4.17 -12.07 -0.51
N PHE A 189 4.07 -12.64 0.71
CA PHE A 189 2.88 -13.38 1.15
C PHE A 189 2.34 -12.87 2.51
N GLY A 190 2.61 -11.58 2.79
CA GLY A 190 1.98 -10.82 3.87
C GLY A 190 0.49 -10.54 3.59
N CYS A 191 -0.10 -9.55 4.28
CA CYS A 191 -1.53 -9.23 4.12
C CYS A 191 -1.89 -8.91 2.65
N VAL A 192 -1.09 -8.07 1.97
CA VAL A 192 -1.37 -7.67 0.58
C VAL A 192 -1.23 -8.83 -0.38
N GLY A 193 -0.11 -9.57 -0.34
CA GLY A 193 0.13 -10.67 -1.28
C GLY A 193 -0.82 -11.84 -1.09
N ALA A 194 -1.12 -12.23 0.16
CA ALA A 194 -2.02 -13.34 0.46
C ALA A 194 -3.47 -13.04 0.02
N SER A 195 -3.99 -11.85 0.36
CA SER A 195 -5.35 -11.46 -0.05
C SER A 195 -5.43 -11.22 -1.57
N CYS A 196 -4.39 -10.67 -2.19
CA CYS A 196 -4.30 -10.56 -3.65
C CYS A 196 -4.34 -11.94 -4.32
N ALA A 197 -3.52 -12.90 -3.85
CA ALA A 197 -3.50 -14.27 -4.39
C ALA A 197 -4.87 -14.95 -4.31
N ALA A 198 -5.54 -14.84 -3.15
CA ALA A 198 -6.88 -15.37 -2.96
C ALA A 198 -7.90 -14.73 -3.92
N LYS A 199 -7.86 -13.40 -4.08
CA LYS A 199 -8.77 -12.70 -4.99
C LYS A 199 -8.46 -13.02 -6.46
N MET A 200 -7.20 -13.14 -6.87
CA MET A 200 -6.85 -13.56 -8.24
C MET A 200 -7.40 -14.93 -8.57
N LYS A 201 -7.32 -15.91 -7.66
CA LYS A 201 -7.98 -17.23 -7.85
C LYS A 201 -9.48 -17.11 -8.00
N GLN A 202 -10.16 -16.30 -7.19
CA GLN A 202 -11.62 -16.06 -7.31
C GLN A 202 -11.99 -15.42 -8.66
N LEU A 203 -11.10 -14.59 -9.23
CA LEU A 203 -11.28 -13.97 -10.55
C LEU A 203 -10.95 -14.92 -11.72
N GLY A 204 -10.52 -16.16 -11.44
CA GLY A 204 -10.26 -17.18 -12.46
C GLY A 204 -8.82 -17.20 -13.00
N TYR A 205 -7.88 -16.60 -12.30
CA TYR A 205 -6.43 -16.63 -12.63
C TYR A 205 -5.74 -17.82 -11.99
N THR A 206 -4.67 -18.31 -12.62
CA THR A 206 -3.85 -19.40 -12.09
C THR A 206 -2.62 -18.81 -11.36
N VAL A 207 -2.64 -18.81 -10.04
CA VAL A 207 -1.48 -18.40 -9.24
C VAL A 207 -0.48 -19.53 -9.25
N ILE A 208 0.58 -19.41 -10.07
CA ILE A 208 1.60 -20.46 -10.27
C ILE A 208 2.82 -20.28 -9.40
N GLY A 209 3.06 -19.09 -8.84
CA GLY A 209 4.22 -18.80 -8.02
C GLY A 209 3.91 -17.82 -6.89
N ILE A 210 4.39 -18.13 -5.69
CA ILE A 210 4.35 -17.23 -4.52
C ILE A 210 5.72 -17.26 -3.85
N ALA A 211 6.35 -16.10 -3.73
CA ALA A 211 7.58 -15.92 -2.97
C ALA A 211 7.31 -15.27 -1.63
N ASP A 212 7.86 -15.80 -0.56
CA ASP A 212 7.93 -15.17 0.75
C ASP A 212 9.37 -14.68 1.08
N ALA A 213 9.67 -14.41 2.34
CA ALA A 213 11.00 -13.97 2.76
C ALA A 213 12.08 -15.06 2.66
N GLN A 214 11.69 -16.34 2.57
CA GLN A 214 12.59 -17.50 2.62
C GLN A 214 12.56 -18.31 1.32
N ASN A 215 11.37 -18.56 0.79
CA ASN A 215 11.13 -19.53 -0.27
C ASN A 215 10.30 -18.93 -1.41
N LEU A 216 10.41 -19.57 -2.58
CA LEU A 216 9.49 -19.43 -3.68
C LEU A 216 8.84 -20.81 -3.93
N ALA A 217 7.52 -20.89 -3.72
CA ALA A 217 6.72 -22.03 -4.11
C ALA A 217 6.24 -21.87 -5.55
N VAL A 218 6.43 -22.87 -6.40
CA VAL A 218 6.00 -22.86 -7.82
C VAL A 218 5.23 -24.14 -8.14
N CYS A 219 4.10 -23.99 -8.84
CA CYS A 219 3.33 -25.09 -9.39
C CYS A 219 2.63 -24.64 -10.68
N GLU A 220 2.97 -25.25 -11.83
CA GLU A 220 2.40 -24.88 -13.14
C GLU A 220 0.89 -25.07 -13.22
N ASP A 221 0.34 -26.06 -12.52
CA ASP A 221 -1.09 -26.33 -12.44
C ASP A 221 -1.83 -25.37 -11.46
N GLY A 222 -1.07 -24.51 -10.80
CA GLY A 222 -1.55 -23.54 -9.81
C GLY A 222 -1.41 -24.02 -8.36
N LEU A 223 -1.09 -23.06 -7.51
CA LEU A 223 -0.94 -23.26 -6.07
C LEU A 223 -2.30 -23.33 -5.36
N ASP A 224 -2.42 -24.12 -4.32
CA ASP A 224 -3.54 -24.05 -3.38
C ASP A 224 -3.31 -22.88 -2.40
N VAL A 225 -3.77 -21.71 -2.82
CA VAL A 225 -3.60 -20.47 -2.05
C VAL A 225 -4.29 -20.54 -0.69
N ALA A 226 -5.42 -21.25 -0.58
CA ALA A 226 -6.14 -21.36 0.69
C ALA A 226 -5.33 -22.17 1.71
N GLU A 227 -4.74 -23.28 1.27
CA GLU A 227 -3.87 -24.11 2.11
C GLU A 227 -2.59 -23.33 2.53
N LEU A 228 -1.98 -22.61 1.60
CA LEU A 228 -0.81 -21.77 1.92
C LEU A 228 -1.15 -20.66 2.92
N ILE A 229 -2.31 -20.04 2.84
CA ILE A 229 -2.79 -19.05 3.80
C ILE A 229 -3.01 -19.67 5.18
N ALA A 230 -3.57 -20.87 5.24
CA ALA A 230 -3.85 -21.58 6.50
C ALA A 230 -2.58 -21.93 7.28
N HIS A 231 -1.45 -22.13 6.58
CA HIS A 231 -0.18 -22.56 7.15
C HIS A 231 0.92 -21.50 7.13
N LYS A 232 0.63 -20.25 6.71
CA LYS A 232 1.61 -19.17 6.84
C LYS A 232 1.69 -18.65 8.27
N ASN A 233 2.87 -18.20 8.69
CA ASN A 233 3.04 -17.56 9.98
C ASN A 233 2.56 -16.07 9.94
N GLN A 234 2.64 -15.42 11.12
CA GLN A 234 2.23 -14.00 11.25
C GLN A 234 3.07 -13.01 10.43
N TYR A 235 4.23 -13.43 9.93
CA TYR A 235 5.11 -12.62 9.08
C TYR A 235 4.91 -12.87 7.58
N GLY A 236 3.98 -13.78 7.22
CA GLY A 236 3.70 -14.15 5.84
C GLY A 236 4.71 -15.15 5.26
N GLU A 237 5.43 -15.88 6.11
CA GLU A 237 6.32 -16.95 5.66
C GLU A 237 5.54 -18.26 5.58
N MET A 238 5.67 -18.96 4.46
CA MET A 238 5.06 -20.26 4.21
C MET A 238 5.88 -21.37 4.87
N ASP A 239 5.22 -22.43 5.33
CA ASP A 239 5.91 -23.60 5.86
C ASP A 239 6.00 -24.68 4.77
N PRO A 240 7.21 -24.96 4.21
CA PRO A 240 7.38 -25.99 3.17
C PRO A 240 6.97 -27.40 3.59
N ALA A 241 6.84 -27.68 4.89
CA ALA A 241 6.39 -28.96 5.41
C ALA A 241 4.93 -29.30 4.99
N TYR A 242 4.16 -28.28 4.63
CA TYR A 242 2.78 -28.42 4.14
C TYR A 242 2.66 -28.36 2.62
N PHE A 243 3.77 -28.29 1.88
CA PHE A 243 3.72 -28.25 0.43
C PHE A 243 3.46 -29.63 -0.15
N PRO A 244 2.51 -29.75 -1.09
CA PRO A 244 2.34 -30.97 -1.88
C PRO A 244 3.61 -31.34 -2.66
N GLU A 245 3.79 -32.62 -2.97
CA GLU A 245 4.99 -33.11 -3.69
C GLU A 245 5.19 -32.51 -5.09
N ASN A 246 4.12 -32.02 -5.72
CA ASN A 246 4.17 -31.35 -7.02
C ASN A 246 4.58 -29.86 -6.93
N TYR A 247 4.82 -29.32 -5.73
CA TYR A 247 5.35 -27.96 -5.61
C TYR A 247 6.87 -27.97 -5.72
N ALA A 248 7.40 -27.16 -6.64
CA ALA A 248 8.83 -26.87 -6.65
C ALA A 248 9.13 -25.76 -5.63
N VAL A 249 10.09 -26.01 -4.76
CA VAL A 249 10.61 -25.01 -3.81
C VAL A 249 11.92 -24.47 -4.37
N ARG A 250 11.99 -23.15 -4.58
CA ARG A 250 13.13 -22.45 -5.16
C ARG A 250 13.60 -21.33 -4.22
N PRO A 251 14.81 -20.80 -4.41
CA PRO A 251 15.24 -19.57 -3.76
C PRO A 251 14.23 -18.44 -4.03
N ASN A 252 13.88 -17.67 -2.97
CA ASN A 252 12.91 -16.57 -3.10
C ASN A 252 13.34 -15.49 -4.09
N THR A 253 14.64 -15.36 -4.38
CA THR A 253 15.19 -14.41 -5.35
C THR A 253 14.86 -14.74 -6.82
N GLU A 254 14.39 -15.97 -7.10
CA GLU A 254 14.09 -16.44 -8.46
C GLU A 254 12.65 -16.12 -8.92
N TRP A 255 11.87 -15.37 -8.12
CA TRP A 255 10.46 -15.06 -8.45
C TRP A 255 10.29 -14.33 -9.78
N LEU A 256 11.27 -13.52 -10.17
CA LEU A 256 11.27 -12.75 -11.42
C LEU A 256 11.54 -13.65 -12.65
N ASP A 257 12.23 -14.77 -12.44
CA ASP A 257 12.58 -15.73 -13.50
C ASP A 257 11.46 -16.70 -13.86
N VAL A 258 10.40 -16.76 -13.03
CA VAL A 258 9.27 -17.62 -13.33
C VAL A 258 8.56 -17.14 -14.59
N ASP A 259 8.35 -18.05 -15.55
CA ASP A 259 7.58 -17.76 -16.75
C ASP A 259 6.10 -17.59 -16.39
N CYS A 260 5.59 -16.36 -16.49
CA CYS A 260 4.22 -16.02 -16.14
C CYS A 260 3.73 -14.83 -16.99
N ASP A 261 2.43 -14.58 -16.95
CA ASP A 261 1.78 -13.52 -17.73
C ASP A 261 1.67 -12.23 -16.91
N ILE A 262 1.41 -12.36 -15.60
CA ILE A 262 1.23 -11.23 -14.66
C ILE A 262 2.19 -11.39 -13.50
N LEU A 263 2.92 -10.32 -13.19
CA LEU A 263 3.88 -10.26 -12.09
C LEU A 263 3.48 -9.21 -11.08
N ILE A 264 3.38 -9.61 -9.80
CA ILE A 264 2.89 -8.75 -8.71
C ILE A 264 3.92 -8.68 -7.59
N PRO A 265 4.84 -7.70 -7.57
CA PRO A 265 5.67 -7.42 -6.41
C PRO A 265 4.83 -6.80 -5.29
N ALA A 266 4.68 -7.50 -4.16
CA ALA A 266 3.85 -7.10 -3.02
C ALA A 266 4.60 -7.18 -1.67
N ALA A 267 5.93 -7.11 -1.66
CA ALA A 267 6.75 -7.19 -0.45
C ALA A 267 7.43 -5.86 -0.09
N LEU A 268 8.51 -5.51 -0.79
CA LEU A 268 9.39 -4.42 -0.42
C LEU A 268 9.61 -3.44 -1.58
N GLU A 269 10.17 -2.29 -1.26
CA GLU A 269 10.67 -1.32 -2.24
C GLU A 269 11.90 -1.83 -2.99
N ASP A 270 12.11 -1.28 -4.19
CA ASP A 270 13.30 -1.45 -5.05
C ASP A 270 13.69 -2.93 -5.33
N VAL A 271 12.71 -3.87 -5.23
CA VAL A 271 12.93 -5.30 -5.53
C VAL A 271 13.16 -5.57 -7.02
N ILE A 272 12.63 -4.71 -7.89
CA ILE A 272 12.96 -4.64 -9.32
C ILE A 272 13.93 -3.47 -9.49
N ASN A 273 15.15 -3.75 -9.88
CA ASN A 273 16.24 -2.79 -10.01
C ASN A 273 17.03 -3.00 -11.30
N ALA A 274 18.01 -2.15 -11.58
CA ALA A 274 18.79 -2.22 -12.81
C ALA A 274 19.50 -3.58 -13.04
N GLY A 275 19.76 -4.33 -11.97
CA GLY A 275 20.42 -5.64 -12.05
C GLY A 275 19.50 -6.79 -12.44
N ASN A 276 18.18 -6.64 -12.34
CA ASN A 276 17.22 -7.73 -12.57
C ASN A 276 16.01 -7.37 -13.44
N VAL A 277 15.86 -6.11 -13.83
CA VAL A 277 14.70 -5.63 -14.61
C VAL A 277 14.53 -6.32 -15.96
N ASP A 278 15.62 -6.87 -16.54
CA ASP A 278 15.58 -7.60 -17.80
C ASP A 278 14.78 -8.91 -17.71
N LEU A 279 14.70 -9.50 -16.52
CA LEU A 279 13.93 -10.72 -16.25
C LEU A 279 12.42 -10.50 -16.29
N LEU A 280 11.97 -9.24 -16.25
CA LEU A 280 10.54 -8.92 -16.37
C LEU A 280 10.00 -9.35 -17.75
N GLY A 281 10.78 -9.17 -18.84
CA GLY A 281 10.32 -9.47 -20.20
C GLY A 281 9.08 -8.68 -20.56
N ASP A 282 8.10 -9.37 -21.18
CA ASP A 282 6.81 -8.79 -21.63
C ASP A 282 5.66 -9.01 -20.62
N LYS A 283 5.97 -9.40 -19.38
CA LYS A 283 4.98 -9.64 -18.32
C LYS A 283 4.24 -8.34 -17.99
N LEU A 284 2.93 -8.44 -17.74
CA LEU A 284 2.18 -7.33 -17.14
C LEU A 284 2.64 -7.14 -15.69
N LEU A 285 3.17 -5.96 -15.38
CA LEU A 285 3.63 -5.61 -14.04
C LEU A 285 2.52 -4.89 -13.27
N VAL A 286 2.15 -5.39 -12.07
CA VAL A 286 1.17 -4.72 -11.19
C VAL A 286 1.77 -4.53 -9.80
N GLU A 287 2.00 -3.30 -9.42
CA GLU A 287 2.74 -2.98 -8.20
C GLU A 287 1.87 -3.03 -6.94
N GLY A 288 1.98 -4.13 -6.19
CA GLY A 288 1.29 -4.32 -4.92
C GLY A 288 2.02 -3.68 -3.73
N ALA A 289 3.35 -3.70 -3.71
CA ALA A 289 4.17 -2.99 -2.72
C ALA A 289 4.27 -1.49 -3.03
N ASN A 290 4.74 -0.71 -2.06
CA ASN A 290 5.07 0.70 -2.31
C ASN A 290 6.43 0.79 -2.99
N ILE A 291 6.50 1.48 -4.12
CA ILE A 291 7.73 1.76 -4.89
C ILE A 291 8.58 0.49 -5.12
N PRO A 292 8.02 -0.62 -5.62
CA PRO A 292 8.78 -1.87 -5.77
C PRO A 292 9.80 -1.81 -6.91
N VAL A 293 9.73 -0.80 -7.77
CA VAL A 293 10.63 -0.56 -8.90
C VAL A 293 11.55 0.61 -8.57
N SER A 294 12.88 0.39 -8.65
CA SER A 294 13.86 1.46 -8.47
C SER A 294 13.79 2.49 -9.61
N ALA A 295 14.30 3.70 -9.37
CA ALA A 295 14.28 4.76 -10.37
C ALA A 295 15.03 4.36 -11.67
N GLU A 296 16.16 3.67 -11.54
CA GLU A 296 16.96 3.20 -12.68
C GLU A 296 16.22 2.11 -13.47
N ALA A 297 15.53 1.20 -12.79
CA ALA A 297 14.71 0.19 -13.44
C ALA A 297 13.50 0.83 -14.13
N ASP A 298 12.84 1.82 -13.50
CA ASP A 298 11.71 2.54 -14.10
C ASP A 298 12.12 3.26 -15.41
N ASP A 299 13.32 3.82 -15.48
CA ASP A 299 13.84 4.41 -16.71
C ASP A 299 14.02 3.38 -17.83
N ILE A 300 14.37 2.14 -17.49
CA ILE A 300 14.46 1.02 -18.47
C ILE A 300 13.06 0.61 -18.92
N LEU A 301 12.11 0.41 -17.98
CA LEU A 301 10.73 0.05 -18.29
C LEU A 301 10.03 1.13 -19.14
N ARG A 302 10.29 2.41 -18.85
CA ARG A 302 9.80 3.55 -19.64
C ARG A 302 10.27 3.49 -21.10
N LYS A 303 11.57 3.21 -21.32
CA LYS A 303 12.13 3.08 -22.69
C LYS A 303 11.51 1.91 -23.46
N ARG A 304 11.15 0.84 -22.76
CA ARG A 304 10.46 -0.34 -23.33
C ARG A 304 8.97 -0.14 -23.46
N ASN A 305 8.42 0.92 -22.85
CA ASN A 305 6.99 1.22 -22.76
C ASN A 305 6.16 0.04 -22.24
N VAL A 306 6.66 -0.63 -21.20
CA VAL A 306 6.06 -1.83 -20.61
C VAL A 306 4.66 -1.52 -20.10
N ASP A 307 3.74 -2.49 -20.23
CA ASP A 307 2.42 -2.41 -19.62
C ASP A 307 2.53 -2.67 -18.12
N MET A 308 2.04 -1.71 -17.34
CA MET A 308 2.11 -1.80 -15.90
C MET A 308 0.96 -1.06 -15.22
N VAL A 309 0.71 -1.37 -13.95
CA VAL A 309 -0.14 -0.56 -13.09
C VAL A 309 0.71 -0.08 -11.91
N PRO A 310 0.93 1.24 -11.75
CA PRO A 310 1.74 1.80 -10.65
C PRO A 310 1.14 1.52 -9.27
N ASP A 311 1.98 1.49 -8.25
CA ASP A 311 1.64 1.21 -6.86
C ASP A 311 0.52 2.10 -6.32
N PHE A 312 0.61 3.41 -6.53
CA PHE A 312 -0.37 4.38 -6.05
C PHE A 312 -1.72 4.32 -6.80
N ILE A 313 -1.84 3.46 -7.81
CA ILE A 313 -3.10 3.11 -8.50
C ILE A 313 -3.60 1.75 -8.02
N ALA A 314 -2.72 0.74 -7.94
CA ALA A 314 -3.11 -0.63 -7.62
C ALA A 314 -3.41 -0.82 -6.13
N ASN A 315 -2.57 -0.28 -5.23
CA ASN A 315 -2.64 -0.54 -3.80
C ASN A 315 -3.35 0.55 -2.98
N VAL A 316 -4.28 1.30 -3.62
CA VAL A 316 -5.03 2.40 -2.96
C VAL A 316 -6.15 1.94 -2.04
N GLY A 317 -6.46 0.65 -1.97
CA GLY A 317 -7.67 0.12 -1.34
C GLY A 317 -7.90 0.66 0.07
N ALA A 318 -6.89 0.62 0.94
CA ALA A 318 -7.00 1.13 2.30
C ALA A 318 -7.28 2.65 2.34
N ILE A 319 -6.54 3.43 1.56
CA ILE A 319 -6.70 4.89 1.52
C ILE A 319 -8.10 5.27 1.04
N ARG A 320 -8.58 4.61 -0.02
CA ARG A 320 -9.92 4.81 -0.56
C ARG A 320 -10.99 4.47 0.48
N PHE A 321 -10.89 3.30 1.11
CA PHE A 321 -11.82 2.89 2.17
C PHE A 321 -11.91 3.92 3.29
N PHE A 322 -10.77 4.31 3.90
CA PHE A 322 -10.77 5.24 5.02
C PHE A 322 -11.34 6.61 4.64
N SER A 323 -11.02 7.14 3.47
CA SER A 323 -11.55 8.42 3.01
C SER A 323 -13.05 8.34 2.73
N ARG A 324 -13.48 7.35 1.95
CA ARG A 324 -14.87 7.20 1.52
C ARG A 324 -15.80 6.83 2.68
N CYS A 325 -15.34 5.96 3.61
CA CYS A 325 -16.07 5.61 4.82
C CYS A 325 -16.30 6.85 5.71
N ARG A 326 -15.23 7.63 5.97
CA ARG A 326 -15.32 8.86 6.77
C ARG A 326 -16.33 9.86 6.20
N ARG A 327 -16.46 9.94 4.87
CA ARG A 327 -17.40 10.82 4.17
C ARG A 327 -18.78 10.22 3.99
N CYS A 328 -19.06 9.04 4.55
CA CYS A 328 -20.30 8.30 4.34
C CYS A 328 -20.64 8.07 2.86
N GLN A 329 -19.63 7.81 2.03
CA GLN A 329 -19.77 7.65 0.57
C GLN A 329 -19.75 6.18 0.13
N ILE A 330 -19.74 5.25 1.09
CA ILE A 330 -19.86 3.82 0.86
C ILE A 330 -21.01 3.26 1.70
N GLU A 331 -21.53 2.12 1.28
CA GLU A 331 -22.38 1.30 2.13
C GLU A 331 -21.54 0.74 3.28
N PHE A 332 -22.04 0.85 4.52
CA PHE A 332 -21.30 0.41 5.72
C PHE A 332 -21.36 -1.10 5.92
N THR A 333 -20.85 -1.84 4.92
CA THR A 333 -20.64 -3.28 4.92
C THR A 333 -19.26 -3.60 4.32
N ALA A 334 -18.70 -4.77 4.59
CA ALA A 334 -17.45 -5.19 3.99
C ALA A 334 -17.56 -5.27 2.46
N GLU A 335 -18.67 -5.84 1.97
CA GLU A 335 -18.96 -5.95 0.54
C GLU A 335 -19.13 -4.57 -0.11
N GLY A 336 -19.79 -3.62 0.57
CA GLY A 336 -19.94 -2.25 0.10
C GLY A 336 -18.62 -1.54 -0.05
N ALA A 337 -17.72 -1.71 0.93
CA ALA A 337 -16.37 -1.19 0.88
C ALA A 337 -15.55 -1.78 -0.28
N ILE A 338 -15.60 -3.10 -0.48
CA ILE A 338 -14.89 -3.77 -1.57
C ILE A 338 -15.44 -3.39 -2.94
N ARG A 339 -16.77 -3.26 -3.10
CA ARG A 339 -17.36 -2.77 -4.37
C ARG A 339 -16.88 -1.37 -4.73
N ASP A 340 -16.77 -0.45 -3.75
CA ASP A 340 -16.25 0.90 -3.99
C ASP A 340 -14.77 0.88 -4.36
N ILE A 341 -13.96 0.05 -3.69
CA ILE A 341 -12.54 -0.14 -4.03
C ILE A 341 -12.41 -0.68 -5.46
N GLU A 342 -13.15 -1.74 -5.80
CA GLU A 342 -13.14 -2.33 -7.13
C GLU A 342 -13.48 -1.29 -8.20
N GLN A 343 -14.58 -0.57 -8.03
CA GLN A 343 -15.00 0.44 -8.99
C GLN A 343 -13.92 1.50 -9.20
N GLY A 344 -13.38 2.07 -8.12
CA GLY A 344 -12.39 3.15 -8.23
C GLY A 344 -11.07 2.70 -8.84
N VAL A 345 -10.60 1.50 -8.49
CA VAL A 345 -9.36 0.95 -9.06
C VAL A 345 -9.53 0.65 -10.55
N ARG A 346 -10.64 -0.02 -10.94
CA ARG A 346 -10.92 -0.33 -12.35
C ARG A 346 -11.05 0.94 -13.20
N ASP A 347 -11.74 1.96 -12.71
CA ASP A 347 -11.90 3.22 -13.44
C ASP A 347 -10.57 3.91 -13.68
N ASN A 348 -9.69 3.94 -12.68
CA ASN A 348 -8.34 4.49 -12.84
C ASN A 348 -7.53 3.70 -13.88
N VAL A 349 -7.55 2.37 -13.82
CA VAL A 349 -6.83 1.51 -14.78
C VAL A 349 -7.34 1.75 -16.19
N ARG A 350 -8.67 1.76 -16.41
CA ARG A 350 -9.29 2.04 -17.72
C ARG A 350 -8.83 3.38 -18.29
N MET A 351 -8.88 4.42 -17.47
CA MET A 351 -8.47 5.76 -17.89
C MET A 351 -7.00 5.80 -18.32
N LEU A 352 -6.09 5.20 -17.53
CA LEU A 352 -4.66 5.21 -17.82
C LEU A 352 -4.32 4.41 -19.08
N PHE A 353 -4.93 3.23 -19.25
CA PHE A 353 -4.70 2.40 -20.43
C PHE A 353 -5.30 3.03 -21.69
N ALA A 354 -6.47 3.67 -21.63
CA ALA A 354 -7.07 4.39 -22.74
C ALA A 354 -6.16 5.54 -23.19
N GLU A 355 -5.61 6.34 -22.26
CA GLU A 355 -4.68 7.41 -22.58
C GLU A 355 -3.34 6.89 -23.11
N LYS A 356 -2.84 5.77 -22.59
CA LYS A 356 -1.65 5.11 -23.16
C LYS A 356 -1.91 4.71 -24.62
N ASP A 357 -3.03 4.09 -24.90
CA ASP A 357 -3.37 3.64 -26.25
C ASP A 357 -3.55 4.81 -27.24
N GLU A 358 -4.08 5.95 -26.76
CA GLU A 358 -4.22 7.16 -27.56
C GLU A 358 -2.89 7.88 -27.83
N THR A 359 -2.03 7.96 -26.79
CA THR A 359 -0.85 8.84 -26.82
C THR A 359 0.48 8.10 -27.02
N GLY A 360 0.52 6.78 -26.83
CA GLY A 360 1.74 5.98 -26.81
C GLY A 360 2.66 6.24 -25.62
N ARG A 361 2.24 7.04 -24.63
CA ARG A 361 3.04 7.42 -23.46
C ARG A 361 3.13 6.28 -22.44
N TYR A 362 4.18 6.32 -21.64
CA TYR A 362 4.36 5.36 -20.53
C TYR A 362 3.32 5.60 -19.42
N ILE A 363 2.69 4.52 -18.95
CA ILE A 363 1.55 4.61 -18.02
C ILE A 363 1.90 5.34 -16.72
N ARG A 364 3.08 5.12 -16.15
CA ARG A 364 3.50 5.80 -14.91
C ARG A 364 3.58 7.32 -15.10
N ASP A 365 4.04 7.79 -16.26
CA ASP A 365 4.11 9.22 -16.54
C ASP A 365 2.71 9.82 -16.68
N ILE A 366 1.80 9.11 -17.33
CA ILE A 366 0.38 9.48 -17.41
C ILE A 366 -0.23 9.54 -16.00
N ALA A 367 0.02 8.51 -15.18
CA ALA A 367 -0.51 8.44 -13.83
C ALA A 367 0.02 9.58 -12.94
N PHE A 368 1.30 9.91 -13.02
CA PHE A 368 1.86 11.06 -12.31
C PHE A 368 1.24 12.40 -12.73
N GLU A 369 0.96 12.58 -14.00
CA GLU A 369 0.30 13.80 -14.48
C GLU A 369 -1.16 13.87 -14.04
N ARG A 370 -1.91 12.77 -14.17
CA ARG A 370 -3.34 12.71 -13.83
C ARG A 370 -3.64 12.88 -12.36
N PHE A 371 -2.74 12.39 -11.51
CA PHE A 371 -2.93 12.39 -10.06
C PHE A 371 -1.94 13.31 -9.34
N GLU A 372 -1.39 14.32 -10.04
CA GLU A 372 -0.48 15.27 -9.44
C GLU A 372 -1.14 15.97 -8.24
N PRO A 373 -0.50 15.92 -7.05
CA PRO A 373 -1.09 16.48 -5.85
C PRO A 373 -1.13 18.00 -5.92
N THR A 374 -2.26 18.58 -5.53
CA THR A 374 -2.40 20.03 -5.35
C THR A 374 -1.56 20.47 -4.16
N ILE A 375 -0.83 21.59 -4.29
CA ILE A 375 -0.16 22.23 -3.18
C ILE A 375 -0.95 23.46 -2.79
N GLN A 376 -1.40 23.49 -1.56
CA GLN A 376 -1.86 24.73 -0.96
C GLN A 376 -0.63 25.53 -0.50
N THR A 377 -0.43 26.70 -1.09
CA THR A 377 0.69 27.60 -0.75
C THR A 377 0.28 28.69 0.23
N ASP A 378 -1.02 28.97 0.37
CA ASP A 378 -1.54 30.08 1.16
C ASP A 378 -2.49 29.53 2.24
N PHE A 379 -1.99 29.47 3.47
CA PHE A 379 -2.81 29.19 4.65
C PHE A 379 -3.24 30.52 5.28
N GLU A 380 -4.47 30.92 5.07
CA GLU A 380 -5.09 31.87 5.99
C GLU A 380 -5.39 31.14 7.30
N PHE A 381 -4.55 31.40 8.31
CA PHE A 381 -4.90 31.04 9.68
C PHE A 381 -6.11 31.90 10.11
N THR A 382 -7.31 31.47 9.78
CA THR A 382 -8.48 32.01 10.44
C THR A 382 -8.41 31.54 11.89
N SER A 383 -7.99 32.47 12.78
CA SER A 383 -8.01 32.29 14.22
C SER A 383 -9.47 32.24 14.70
N ASN A 384 -10.17 31.15 14.42
CA ASN A 384 -11.37 30.82 15.15
C ASN A 384 -10.94 30.00 16.37
N ARG A 385 -10.72 30.77 17.45
CA ARG A 385 -10.60 30.24 18.81
C ARG A 385 -11.92 29.72 19.30
#